data_7f879ff300e5266ecd1a7087fd020610
#
_entry.id   7f879ff300e5266ecd1a7087fd020610
#
_cell.length_a   1.000
_cell.length_b   1.000
_cell.length_c   1.000
_cell.angle_alpha   90.00
_cell.angle_beta   90.00
_cell.angle_gamma   90.00
#
_symmetry.space_group_name_H-M   'P 1'
#
loop_
_entity.id
_entity.type
_entity.pdbx_description
1 polymer ?
#
loop_
_entity_poly.entity_id
_entity_poly.type
_entity_poly.pdbx_seq_one_letter_code
_entity_poly.pdbx_strand_id
1 'polypeptide(L)'
;MLLYGESPSSFAPKHDTIDATTGEMRPMTLEDAEQLFKDYFAGKPKIYELIESSKELVTNQGYVEYPSGLKRNLNGVWSSDYSERNKALRQSLNAQIQGTSAHIAQKALILVDSFLRESGIDAKLVLTVHDSLSISTTKELAPAVISATEYIMTHLPLDYLTIPDENGDPLYVAMGVETEVGYTYGDEAEYDPELFASFATTKGYSAYQKDKKRIVDMHDNKLITDEENDAQLEELDSRLDEYKSIK
;
A
#
# COMPACT_ATOMS: atom_id res chain seq x y z
N MET A 1 -2.54 -13.29 5.56
CA MET A 1 -3.77 -14.02 5.87
C MET A 1 -3.97 -14.25 7.37
N LEU A 2 -2.99 -14.67 8.15
CA LEU A 2 -3.05 -14.77 9.61
C LEU A 2 -3.59 -13.50 10.30
N LEU A 3 -3.11 -12.34 9.88
CA LEU A 3 -3.55 -11.04 10.40
C LEU A 3 -5.01 -10.69 10.08
N TYR A 4 -5.62 -11.35 9.09
CA TYR A 4 -7.01 -11.09 8.71
C TYR A 4 -8.02 -12.04 9.38
N GLY A 5 -7.61 -12.70 10.48
CA GLY A 5 -8.49 -13.52 11.30
C GLY A 5 -8.86 -14.86 10.69
N GLU A 6 -8.03 -15.41 9.82
CA GLU A 6 -8.20 -16.78 9.36
C GLU A 6 -7.96 -17.76 10.52
N SER A 7 -8.77 -18.81 10.62
CA SER A 7 -8.59 -19.83 11.65
C SER A 7 -7.60 -20.91 11.22
N PRO A 8 -6.93 -21.60 12.14
CA PRO A 8 -6.07 -22.76 11.82
C PRO A 8 -6.77 -23.80 10.95
N SER A 9 -8.04 -24.09 11.26
CA SER A 9 -8.85 -25.06 10.50
C SER A 9 -9.17 -24.65 9.07
N SER A 10 -9.24 -23.34 8.79
CA SER A 10 -9.41 -22.80 7.44
C SER A 10 -8.08 -22.65 6.69
N PHE A 11 -6.98 -22.50 7.41
CA PHE A 11 -5.64 -22.31 6.87
C PHE A 11 -5.00 -23.62 6.44
N ALA A 12 -5.01 -24.63 7.31
CA ALA A 12 -4.34 -25.91 7.08
C ALA A 12 -4.66 -26.55 5.69
N PRO A 13 -5.93 -26.65 5.25
CA PRO A 13 -6.22 -27.33 3.97
C PRO A 13 -5.72 -26.61 2.71
N LYS A 14 -5.24 -25.39 2.86
CA LYS A 14 -4.79 -24.54 1.73
C LYS A 14 -3.28 -24.46 1.60
N HIS A 15 -2.55 -25.07 2.54
CA HIS A 15 -1.10 -24.91 2.63
C HIS A 15 -0.40 -26.23 2.88
N ASP A 16 0.83 -26.31 2.41
CA ASP A 16 1.75 -27.39 2.69
C ASP A 16 2.76 -26.93 3.75
N THR A 17 3.40 -27.88 4.43
CA THR A 17 4.48 -27.67 5.39
C THR A 17 5.62 -28.65 5.11
N ILE A 18 6.80 -28.36 5.68
CA ILE A 18 7.95 -29.26 5.58
C ILE A 18 7.89 -30.23 6.78
N ASP A 19 7.94 -31.50 6.50
CA ASP A 19 8.08 -32.54 7.53
C ASP A 19 9.45 -32.41 8.19
N ALA A 20 9.46 -32.18 9.51
CA ALA A 20 10.68 -31.93 10.26
C ALA A 20 11.62 -33.16 10.30
N THR A 21 11.11 -34.36 10.02
CA THR A 21 11.90 -35.61 10.07
C THR A 21 12.50 -35.94 8.71
N THR A 22 11.70 -35.79 7.64
CA THR A 22 12.09 -36.19 6.27
C THR A 22 12.62 -35.04 5.45
N GLY A 23 12.27 -33.79 5.78
CA GLY A 23 12.58 -32.61 4.98
C GLY A 23 11.70 -32.45 3.72
N GLU A 24 10.71 -33.31 3.54
CA GLU A 24 9.82 -33.29 2.38
C GLU A 24 8.59 -32.42 2.61
N MET A 25 8.03 -31.90 1.52
CA MET A 25 6.77 -31.17 1.58
C MET A 25 5.60 -32.15 1.80
N ARG A 26 4.72 -31.82 2.73
CA ARG A 26 3.47 -32.54 2.98
C ARG A 26 2.30 -31.59 3.22
N PRO A 27 1.06 -32.02 3.03
CA PRO A 27 -0.10 -31.25 3.43
C PRO A 27 -0.04 -30.88 4.91
N MET A 28 -0.37 -29.62 5.21
CA MET A 28 -0.40 -29.11 6.58
C MET A 28 -1.58 -29.72 7.33
N THR A 29 -1.32 -30.25 8.53
CA THR A 29 -2.37 -30.72 9.42
C THR A 29 -2.95 -29.57 10.24
N LEU A 30 -4.10 -29.79 10.89
CA LEU A 30 -4.67 -28.82 11.81
C LEU A 30 -3.70 -28.50 12.97
N GLU A 31 -3.03 -29.50 13.50
CA GLU A 31 -2.07 -29.36 14.60
C GLU A 31 -0.86 -28.51 14.19
N ASP A 32 -0.34 -28.69 12.96
CA ASP A 32 0.73 -27.86 12.43
C ASP A 32 0.28 -26.40 12.32
N ALA A 33 -0.94 -26.16 11.84
CA ALA A 33 -1.49 -24.81 11.72
C ALA A 33 -1.72 -24.17 13.11
N GLU A 34 -2.24 -24.91 14.08
CA GLU A 34 -2.43 -24.43 15.44
C GLU A 34 -1.09 -24.06 16.10
N GLN A 35 -0.05 -24.88 15.91
CA GLN A 35 1.29 -24.58 16.42
C GLN A 35 1.88 -23.34 15.73
N LEU A 36 1.76 -23.24 14.39
CA LEU A 36 2.21 -22.09 13.62
C LEU A 36 1.55 -20.78 14.11
N PHE A 37 0.23 -20.80 14.32
CA PHE A 37 -0.50 -19.63 14.84
C PHE A 37 -0.03 -19.26 16.25
N LYS A 38 0.14 -20.24 17.12
CA LYS A 38 0.63 -20.02 18.48
C LYS A 38 2.02 -19.38 18.48
N ASP A 39 2.94 -19.90 17.68
CA ASP A 39 4.32 -19.39 17.61
C ASP A 39 4.36 -17.99 16.99
N TYR A 40 3.55 -17.76 15.95
CA TYR A 40 3.43 -16.43 15.31
C TYR A 40 2.94 -15.36 16.29
N PHE A 41 1.87 -15.65 17.03
CA PHE A 41 1.28 -14.70 17.96
C PHE A 41 2.04 -14.59 19.28
N ALA A 42 2.82 -15.60 19.68
CA ALA A 42 3.71 -15.50 20.84
C ALA A 42 4.72 -14.35 20.71
N GLY A 43 5.21 -14.11 19.49
CA GLY A 43 6.09 -12.96 19.18
C GLY A 43 5.34 -11.61 18.98
N LYS A 44 4.01 -11.63 18.96
CA LYS A 44 3.18 -10.44 18.63
C LYS A 44 1.92 -10.37 19.51
N PRO A 45 2.04 -10.34 20.84
CA PRO A 45 0.90 -10.45 21.73
C PRO A 45 -0.12 -9.31 21.56
N LYS A 46 0.34 -8.09 21.29
CA LYS A 46 -0.56 -6.93 21.06
C LYS A 46 -1.41 -7.06 19.79
N ILE A 47 -0.91 -7.74 18.77
CA ILE A 47 -1.70 -8.01 17.56
C ILE A 47 -2.79 -9.04 17.87
N TYR A 48 -2.46 -10.08 18.62
CA TYR A 48 -3.46 -11.05 19.06
C TYR A 48 -4.54 -10.40 19.92
N GLU A 49 -4.16 -9.57 20.89
CA GLU A 49 -5.08 -8.79 21.72
C GLU A 49 -6.00 -7.90 20.88
N LEU A 50 -5.47 -7.22 19.87
CA LEU A 50 -6.27 -6.40 18.95
C LEU A 50 -7.29 -7.24 18.16
N ILE A 51 -6.92 -8.42 17.72
CA ILE A 51 -7.84 -9.34 17.01
C ILE A 51 -8.98 -9.77 17.93
N GLU A 52 -8.66 -10.21 19.14
CA GLU A 52 -9.67 -10.72 20.08
C GLU A 52 -10.57 -9.58 20.60
N SER A 53 -10.01 -8.43 20.97
CA SER A 53 -10.79 -7.26 21.37
C SER A 53 -11.72 -6.75 20.26
N SER A 54 -11.29 -6.82 19.00
CA SER A 54 -12.13 -6.46 17.85
C SER A 54 -13.33 -7.41 17.70
N LYS A 55 -13.14 -8.71 17.94
CA LYS A 55 -14.22 -9.70 17.91
C LYS A 55 -15.19 -9.51 19.08
N GLU A 56 -14.66 -9.27 20.27
CA GLU A 56 -15.45 -8.99 21.46
C GLU A 56 -16.29 -7.71 21.27
N LEU A 57 -15.68 -6.65 20.79
CA LEU A 57 -16.35 -5.38 20.54
C LEU A 57 -17.53 -5.55 19.59
N VAL A 58 -17.32 -6.20 18.44
CA VAL A 58 -18.41 -6.38 17.46
C VAL A 58 -19.50 -7.32 17.99
N THR A 59 -19.14 -8.32 18.80
CA THR A 59 -20.12 -9.23 19.41
C THR A 59 -21.05 -8.49 20.37
N ASN A 60 -20.52 -7.52 21.10
CA ASN A 60 -21.27 -6.77 22.10
C ASN A 60 -22.15 -5.68 21.49
N GLN A 61 -21.71 -4.99 20.43
CA GLN A 61 -22.40 -3.81 19.90
C GLN A 61 -22.85 -3.91 18.43
N GLY A 62 -22.42 -4.95 17.69
CA GLY A 62 -22.81 -5.18 16.29
C GLY A 62 -22.14 -4.28 15.27
N TYR A 63 -21.20 -3.44 15.67
CA TYR A 63 -20.44 -2.57 14.77
C TYR A 63 -19.01 -2.42 15.25
N VAL A 64 -18.14 -1.97 14.34
CA VAL A 64 -16.80 -1.44 14.67
C VAL A 64 -16.78 0.06 14.38
N GLU A 65 -16.01 0.78 15.17
CA GLU A 65 -15.79 2.22 15.01
C GLU A 65 -14.34 2.47 14.57
N TYR A 66 -14.17 3.33 13.58
CA TYR A 66 -12.85 3.76 13.11
C TYR A 66 -12.32 4.90 13.98
N PRO A 67 -11.01 5.14 14.00
CA PRO A 67 -10.45 6.31 14.70
C PRO A 67 -11.05 7.65 14.26
N SER A 68 -11.61 7.70 13.06
CA SER A 68 -12.35 8.86 12.53
C SER A 68 -13.76 9.05 13.10
N GLY A 69 -14.24 8.15 13.96
CA GLY A 69 -15.62 8.15 14.48
C GLY A 69 -16.65 7.51 13.54
N LEU A 70 -16.27 7.13 12.33
CA LEU A 70 -17.16 6.40 11.42
C LEU A 70 -17.43 4.99 11.94
N LYS A 71 -18.64 4.49 11.70
CA LYS A 71 -19.07 3.16 12.15
C LYS A 71 -19.42 2.26 10.98
N ARG A 72 -18.99 1.01 11.09
CA ARG A 72 -19.40 -0.06 10.17
C ARG A 72 -20.19 -1.11 10.90
N ASN A 73 -21.47 -1.26 10.55
CA ASN A 73 -22.35 -2.29 11.10
C ASN A 73 -21.96 -3.68 10.58
N LEU A 74 -21.91 -4.63 11.50
CA LEU A 74 -21.58 -6.03 11.25
C LEU A 74 -22.62 -6.93 11.94
N ASN A 75 -23.89 -6.64 11.72
CA ASN A 75 -25.04 -7.32 12.39
C ASN A 75 -25.07 -8.83 12.17
N GLY A 76 -24.38 -9.35 11.15
CA GLY A 76 -24.19 -10.78 10.93
C GLY A 76 -23.55 -11.51 12.11
N VAL A 77 -22.91 -10.80 13.04
CA VAL A 77 -22.33 -11.39 14.26
C VAL A 77 -23.37 -12.09 15.13
N TRP A 78 -24.63 -11.66 15.07
CA TRP A 78 -25.75 -12.24 15.81
C TRP A 78 -26.58 -13.24 15.00
N SER A 79 -26.14 -13.58 13.79
CA SER A 79 -26.81 -14.58 12.97
C SER A 79 -26.78 -15.96 13.63
N SER A 80 -27.86 -16.72 13.47
CA SER A 80 -27.88 -18.14 13.82
C SER A 80 -27.06 -19.00 12.89
N ASP A 81 -26.78 -18.49 11.67
CA ASP A 81 -25.87 -19.13 10.72
C ASP A 81 -24.41 -18.95 11.17
N TYR A 82 -23.75 -20.09 11.41
CA TYR A 82 -22.36 -20.13 11.83
C TYR A 82 -21.41 -19.48 10.81
N SER A 83 -21.65 -19.66 9.52
CA SER A 83 -20.82 -19.11 8.46
C SER A 83 -20.91 -17.57 8.40
N GLU A 84 -22.14 -17.04 8.49
CA GLU A 84 -22.38 -15.60 8.51
C GLU A 84 -21.79 -14.94 9.76
N ARG A 85 -21.98 -15.56 10.92
CA ARG A 85 -21.37 -15.07 12.18
C ARG A 85 -19.84 -15.01 12.11
N ASN A 86 -19.22 -16.11 11.66
CA ASN A 86 -17.74 -16.12 11.51
C ASN A 86 -17.23 -15.13 10.47
N LYS A 87 -17.99 -14.89 9.39
CA LYS A 87 -17.68 -13.86 8.43
C LYS A 87 -17.66 -12.48 9.07
N ALA A 88 -18.68 -12.14 9.87
CA ALA A 88 -18.74 -10.87 10.59
C ALA A 88 -17.57 -10.70 11.58
N LEU A 89 -17.22 -11.75 12.33
CA LEU A 89 -16.08 -11.74 13.25
C LEU A 89 -14.74 -11.51 12.52
N ARG A 90 -14.51 -12.16 11.38
CA ARG A 90 -13.31 -11.90 10.56
C ARG A 90 -13.30 -10.49 9.98
N GLN A 91 -14.46 -9.95 9.64
CA GLN A 91 -14.58 -8.60 9.11
C GLN A 91 -14.33 -7.51 10.16
N SER A 92 -14.41 -7.82 11.46
CA SER A 92 -14.29 -6.80 12.52
C SER A 92 -12.93 -6.09 12.51
N LEU A 93 -11.84 -6.83 12.47
CA LEU A 93 -10.48 -6.26 12.37
C LEU A 93 -10.22 -5.63 11.01
N ASN A 94 -10.57 -6.36 9.93
CA ASN A 94 -10.36 -5.86 8.57
C ASN A 94 -11.09 -4.53 8.33
N ALA A 95 -12.31 -4.40 8.84
CA ALA A 95 -13.07 -3.17 8.72
C ALA A 95 -12.36 -2.00 9.39
N GLN A 96 -11.78 -2.19 10.57
CA GLN A 96 -11.04 -1.13 11.26
C GLN A 96 -9.81 -0.68 10.48
N ILE A 97 -8.98 -1.63 10.01
CA ILE A 97 -7.75 -1.32 9.29
C ILE A 97 -8.06 -0.72 7.92
N GLN A 98 -8.85 -1.43 7.09
CA GLN A 98 -9.17 -0.98 5.73
C GLN A 98 -10.05 0.28 5.72
N GLY A 99 -10.97 0.40 6.69
CA GLY A 99 -11.81 1.58 6.81
C GLY A 99 -11.03 2.81 7.23
N THR A 100 -10.04 2.68 8.11
CA THR A 100 -9.14 3.76 8.49
C THR A 100 -8.26 4.16 7.30
N SER A 101 -7.68 3.21 6.59
CA SER A 101 -6.89 3.47 5.38
C SER A 101 -7.73 4.20 4.31
N ALA A 102 -8.95 3.74 4.06
CA ALA A 102 -9.86 4.40 3.11
C ALA A 102 -10.20 5.84 3.55
N HIS A 103 -10.39 6.10 4.84
CA HIS A 103 -10.65 7.44 5.34
C HIS A 103 -9.43 8.37 5.18
N ILE A 104 -8.22 7.86 5.40
CA ILE A 104 -6.97 8.59 5.16
C ILE A 104 -6.88 8.99 3.67
N ALA A 105 -7.08 8.03 2.77
CA ALA A 105 -7.06 8.28 1.33
C ALA A 105 -8.15 9.29 0.88
N GLN A 106 -9.36 9.18 1.41
CA GLN A 106 -10.44 10.15 1.14
C GLN A 106 -10.10 11.55 1.65
N LYS A 107 -9.47 11.66 2.83
CA LYS A 107 -9.05 12.97 3.36
C LYS A 107 -7.95 13.58 2.50
N ALA A 108 -6.97 12.79 2.07
CA ALA A 108 -5.95 13.21 1.12
C ALA A 108 -6.59 13.71 -0.20
N LEU A 109 -7.50 12.93 -0.77
CA LEU A 109 -8.25 13.29 -1.98
C LEU A 109 -8.91 14.67 -1.86
N ILE A 110 -9.66 14.89 -0.77
CA ILE A 110 -10.38 16.14 -0.54
C ILE A 110 -9.42 17.32 -0.43
N LEU A 111 -8.32 17.16 0.30
CA LEU A 111 -7.34 18.24 0.50
C LEU A 111 -6.57 18.56 -0.78
N VAL A 112 -6.19 17.54 -1.55
CA VAL A 112 -5.53 17.72 -2.85
C VAL A 112 -6.48 18.41 -3.85
N ASP A 113 -7.73 17.97 -3.95
CA ASP A 113 -8.72 18.61 -4.84
C ASP A 113 -8.98 20.07 -4.45
N SER A 114 -9.11 20.36 -3.13
CA SER A 114 -9.24 21.74 -2.64
C SER A 114 -8.03 22.58 -3.00
N PHE A 115 -6.82 22.09 -2.77
CA PHE A 115 -5.59 22.77 -3.15
C PHE A 115 -5.53 23.10 -4.64
N LEU A 116 -5.81 22.12 -5.51
CA LEU A 116 -5.77 22.32 -6.97
C LEU A 116 -6.78 23.37 -7.43
N ARG A 117 -7.97 23.41 -6.85
CA ARG A 117 -9.00 24.41 -7.16
C ARG A 117 -8.65 25.80 -6.64
N GLU A 118 -8.19 25.89 -5.40
CA GLU A 118 -7.96 27.16 -4.73
C GLU A 118 -6.68 27.87 -5.22
N SER A 119 -5.65 27.09 -5.58
CA SER A 119 -4.39 27.63 -6.12
C SER A 119 -4.53 28.15 -7.56
N GLY A 120 -5.55 27.74 -8.29
CA GLY A 120 -5.72 28.08 -9.70
C GLY A 120 -4.65 27.49 -10.63
N ILE A 121 -3.85 26.54 -10.16
CA ILE A 121 -2.85 25.83 -10.96
C ILE A 121 -3.54 24.98 -12.04
N ASP A 122 -3.00 24.95 -13.27
CA ASP A 122 -3.55 24.12 -14.33
C ASP A 122 -3.21 22.63 -14.12
N ALA A 123 -3.91 22.07 -13.17
CA ALA A 123 -3.83 20.66 -12.82
C ALA A 123 -5.21 20.14 -12.39
N LYS A 124 -5.50 18.89 -12.71
CA LYS A 124 -6.80 18.26 -12.45
C LYS A 124 -6.62 16.86 -11.89
N LEU A 125 -7.31 16.60 -10.79
CA LEU A 125 -7.50 15.25 -10.29
C LEU A 125 -8.41 14.51 -11.28
N VAL A 126 -7.92 13.41 -11.86
CA VAL A 126 -8.63 12.70 -12.95
C VAL A 126 -9.03 11.28 -12.57
N LEU A 127 -8.30 10.64 -11.66
CA LEU A 127 -8.58 9.27 -11.27
C LEU A 127 -8.12 9.03 -9.83
N THR A 128 -8.79 8.10 -9.15
CA THR A 128 -8.34 7.53 -7.88
C THR A 128 -8.53 6.02 -7.94
N VAL A 129 -7.51 5.26 -7.57
CA VAL A 129 -7.53 3.80 -7.53
C VAL A 129 -6.96 3.36 -6.18
N HIS A 130 -7.82 2.77 -5.34
CA HIS A 130 -7.49 2.41 -3.96
C HIS A 130 -6.97 3.60 -3.15
N ASP A 131 -5.66 3.69 -2.95
CA ASP A 131 -4.94 4.71 -2.20
C ASP A 131 -4.11 5.67 -3.07
N SER A 132 -4.16 5.48 -4.40
CA SER A 132 -3.48 6.35 -5.36
C SER A 132 -4.36 7.46 -5.90
N LEU A 133 -3.75 8.61 -6.18
CA LEU A 133 -4.35 9.78 -6.81
C LEU A 133 -3.63 10.07 -8.12
N SER A 134 -4.37 10.12 -9.23
CA SER A 134 -3.82 10.51 -10.53
C SER A 134 -4.22 11.93 -10.89
N ILE A 135 -3.23 12.77 -11.17
CA ILE A 135 -3.39 14.18 -11.46
C ILE A 135 -2.85 14.45 -12.86
N SER A 136 -3.64 15.10 -13.69
CA SER A 136 -3.22 15.57 -15.02
C SER A 136 -2.77 17.01 -14.92
N THR A 137 -1.56 17.30 -15.43
CA THR A 137 -0.99 18.64 -15.50
C THR A 137 0.03 18.73 -16.63
N THR A 138 0.57 19.92 -16.90
CA THR A 138 1.67 20.08 -17.86
C THR A 138 3.01 19.66 -17.23
N LYS A 139 4.00 19.34 -18.09
CA LYS A 139 5.34 18.97 -17.62
C LYS A 139 5.98 20.05 -16.75
N GLU A 140 5.78 21.31 -17.12
CA GLU A 140 6.36 22.48 -16.45
C GLU A 140 5.79 22.65 -15.03
N LEU A 141 4.54 22.31 -14.83
CA LEU A 141 3.84 22.41 -13.53
C LEU A 141 4.00 21.15 -12.68
N ALA A 142 4.35 20.02 -13.28
CA ALA A 142 4.42 18.73 -12.59
C ALA A 142 5.27 18.77 -11.30
N PRO A 143 6.49 19.34 -11.28
CA PRO A 143 7.28 19.40 -10.04
C PRO A 143 6.58 20.11 -8.87
N ALA A 144 5.90 21.22 -9.16
CA ALA A 144 5.18 21.97 -8.14
C ALA A 144 3.93 21.23 -7.65
N VAL A 145 3.18 20.60 -8.57
CA VAL A 145 2.00 19.79 -8.25
C VAL A 145 2.41 18.57 -7.42
N ILE A 146 3.48 17.88 -7.79
CA ILE A 146 4.02 16.73 -7.06
C ILE A 146 4.39 17.14 -5.64
N SER A 147 5.26 18.14 -5.50
CA SER A 147 5.73 18.58 -4.17
C SER A 147 4.59 18.98 -3.24
N ALA A 148 3.58 19.70 -3.76
CA ALA A 148 2.42 20.10 -2.97
C ALA A 148 1.54 18.89 -2.59
N THR A 149 1.32 17.96 -3.53
CA THR A 149 0.52 16.75 -3.29
C THR A 149 1.18 15.83 -2.28
N GLU A 150 2.48 15.57 -2.41
CA GLU A 150 3.27 14.80 -1.46
C GLU A 150 3.21 15.41 -0.06
N TYR A 151 3.39 16.74 0.04
CA TYR A 151 3.28 17.45 1.32
C TYR A 151 1.90 17.25 1.94
N ILE A 152 0.82 17.43 1.18
CA ILE A 152 -0.55 17.26 1.67
C ILE A 152 -0.77 15.81 2.14
N MET A 153 -0.36 14.82 1.35
CA MET A 153 -0.59 13.41 1.65
C MET A 153 0.22 12.92 2.85
N THR A 154 1.41 13.48 3.06
CA THR A 154 2.27 13.14 4.20
C THR A 154 1.95 13.92 5.48
N HIS A 155 1.18 15.03 5.41
CA HIS A 155 0.84 15.91 6.52
C HIS A 155 -0.68 16.07 6.72
N LEU A 156 -1.38 14.94 6.73
CA LEU A 156 -2.84 14.97 6.91
C LEU A 156 -3.21 15.41 8.34
N PRO A 157 -4.15 16.37 8.50
CA PRO A 157 -4.61 16.82 9.80
C PRO A 157 -5.59 15.82 10.44
N LEU A 158 -5.07 14.68 10.85
CA LEU A 158 -5.83 13.58 11.43
C LEU A 158 -5.22 13.24 12.80
N ASP A 159 -5.92 13.56 13.87
CA ASP A 159 -5.43 13.43 15.25
C ASP A 159 -4.97 12.00 15.58
N TYR A 160 -5.63 11.00 15.00
CA TYR A 160 -5.28 9.60 15.23
C TYR A 160 -4.00 9.13 14.49
N LEU A 161 -3.38 9.98 13.66
CA LEU A 161 -2.02 9.77 13.15
C LEU A 161 -0.95 10.26 14.11
N THR A 162 -1.34 10.83 15.23
CA THR A 162 -0.42 11.23 16.30
C THR A 162 -0.55 10.23 17.45
N ILE A 163 0.51 9.51 17.71
CA ILE A 163 0.59 8.50 18.78
C ILE A 163 1.65 8.90 19.80
N PRO A 164 1.55 8.49 21.07
CA PRO A 164 2.64 8.70 22.02
C PRO A 164 3.85 7.84 21.65
N ASP A 165 5.04 8.42 21.72
CA ASP A 165 6.30 7.72 21.65
C ASP A 165 6.63 6.95 22.95
N GLU A 166 7.85 6.43 23.08
CA GLU A 166 8.31 5.69 24.26
C GLU A 166 8.34 6.55 25.55
N ASN A 167 8.43 7.86 25.41
CA ASN A 167 8.45 8.84 26.50
C ASN A 167 7.06 9.43 26.80
N GLY A 168 6.08 9.13 25.96
CA GLY A 168 4.74 9.70 26.03
C GLY A 168 4.57 11.00 25.24
N ASP A 169 5.60 11.42 24.48
CA ASP A 169 5.54 12.61 23.65
C ASP A 169 4.79 12.33 22.33
N PRO A 170 4.06 13.32 21.78
CA PRO A 170 3.31 13.11 20.55
C PRO A 170 4.23 12.88 19.35
N LEU A 171 4.12 11.71 18.72
CA LEU A 171 4.80 11.32 17.50
C LEU A 171 3.78 11.25 16.35
N TYR A 172 3.97 12.07 15.33
CA TYR A 172 3.18 12.00 14.12
C TYR A 172 3.67 10.84 13.21
N VAL A 173 2.76 9.95 12.87
CA VAL A 173 3.02 8.82 11.95
C VAL A 173 2.72 9.29 10.52
N ALA A 174 3.74 9.78 9.83
CA ALA A 174 3.62 10.18 8.43
C ALA A 174 3.29 8.97 7.54
N MET A 175 2.39 9.19 6.58
CA MET A 175 2.17 8.22 5.52
C MET A 175 3.29 8.31 4.50
N GLY A 176 3.83 7.17 4.05
CA GLY A 176 4.73 7.13 2.91
C GLY A 176 3.97 7.42 1.62
N VAL A 177 4.58 8.17 0.71
CA VAL A 177 4.04 8.47 -0.61
C VAL A 177 5.11 8.16 -1.64
N GLU A 178 4.74 7.39 -2.65
CA GLU A 178 5.55 7.15 -3.83
C GLU A 178 4.93 7.90 -5.00
N THR A 179 5.78 8.51 -5.82
CA THR A 179 5.33 9.33 -6.94
C THR A 179 5.85 8.76 -8.25
N GLU A 180 4.93 8.59 -9.18
CA GLU A 180 5.20 8.21 -10.56
C GLU A 180 4.73 9.29 -11.51
N VAL A 181 5.41 9.46 -12.64
CA VAL A 181 5.00 10.36 -13.73
C VAL A 181 4.99 9.62 -15.04
N GLY A 182 3.99 9.92 -15.88
CA GLY A 182 3.82 9.32 -17.18
C GLY A 182 3.17 10.27 -18.17
N TYR A 183 3.34 10.00 -19.47
CA TYR A 183 2.62 10.71 -20.52
C TYR A 183 1.15 10.28 -20.60
N THR A 184 0.90 8.99 -20.32
CA THR A 184 -0.43 8.40 -20.22
C THR A 184 -0.51 7.47 -19.02
N TYR A 185 -1.72 7.16 -18.59
CA TYR A 185 -1.94 6.11 -17.60
C TYR A 185 -1.47 4.75 -18.15
N GLY A 186 -0.54 4.11 -17.43
CA GLY A 186 0.16 2.88 -17.87
C GLY A 186 1.56 3.11 -18.45
N ASP A 187 1.96 4.38 -18.61
CA ASP A 187 3.33 4.76 -18.97
C ASP A 187 4.06 5.44 -17.80
N GLU A 188 3.51 5.32 -16.59
CA GLU A 188 4.08 5.90 -15.38
C GLU A 188 5.40 5.22 -15.03
N ALA A 189 6.33 6.02 -14.56
CA ALA A 189 7.60 5.61 -14.02
C ALA A 189 7.95 6.43 -12.78
N GLU A 190 8.77 5.88 -11.91
CA GLU A 190 9.24 6.53 -10.69
C GLU A 190 9.76 7.95 -11.00
N TYR A 191 9.35 8.91 -10.18
CA TYR A 191 9.72 10.31 -10.36
C TYR A 191 11.07 10.64 -9.75
N ASP A 192 12.04 10.95 -10.62
CA ASP A 192 13.32 11.53 -10.26
C ASP A 192 13.31 13.01 -10.70
N PRO A 193 13.30 13.98 -9.78
CA PRO A 193 13.16 15.39 -10.13
C PRO A 193 14.29 15.95 -10.98
N GLU A 194 15.52 15.54 -10.73
CA GLU A 194 16.70 16.04 -11.48
C GLU A 194 16.72 15.47 -12.90
N LEU A 195 16.50 14.17 -12.98
CA LEU A 195 16.43 13.49 -14.26
C LEU A 195 15.23 13.98 -15.08
N PHE A 196 14.03 14.06 -14.49
CA PHE A 196 12.83 14.55 -15.15
C PHE A 196 12.99 15.96 -15.73
N ALA A 197 13.65 16.86 -14.98
CA ALA A 197 13.91 18.23 -15.44
C ALA A 197 14.79 18.26 -16.70
N SER A 198 15.66 17.27 -16.91
CA SER A 198 16.57 17.21 -18.06
C SER A 198 15.92 16.82 -19.39
N PHE A 199 14.70 16.26 -19.36
CA PHE A 199 13.99 15.82 -20.56
C PHE A 199 13.15 16.95 -21.17
N ALA A 200 13.01 16.98 -22.50
CA ALA A 200 12.12 17.92 -23.17
C ALA A 200 10.64 17.61 -22.90
N THR A 201 10.27 16.34 -22.81
CA THR A 201 8.89 15.88 -22.63
C THR A 201 8.78 14.78 -21.59
N THR A 202 7.60 14.65 -20.96
CA THR A 202 7.27 13.53 -20.09
C THR A 202 7.35 12.18 -20.84
N LYS A 203 6.99 12.17 -22.11
CA LYS A 203 7.06 10.97 -22.96
C LYS A 203 8.49 10.43 -23.08
N GLY A 204 9.46 11.30 -23.29
CA GLY A 204 10.87 10.93 -23.34
C GLY A 204 11.36 10.37 -22.00
N TYR A 205 10.98 11.04 -20.91
CA TYR A 205 11.30 10.57 -19.55
C TYR A 205 10.72 9.17 -19.29
N SER A 206 9.43 8.97 -19.52
CA SER A 206 8.77 7.70 -19.30
C SER A 206 9.36 6.56 -20.13
N ALA A 207 9.73 6.83 -21.39
CA ALA A 207 10.35 5.84 -22.25
C ALA A 207 11.71 5.40 -21.72
N TYR A 208 12.55 6.35 -21.29
CA TYR A 208 13.85 6.04 -20.68
C TYR A 208 13.71 5.23 -19.39
N GLN A 209 12.87 5.67 -18.46
CA GLN A 209 12.65 4.99 -17.19
C GLN A 209 12.07 3.58 -17.36
N LYS A 210 11.21 3.38 -18.34
CA LYS A 210 10.65 2.07 -18.67
C LYS A 210 11.70 1.09 -19.17
N ASP A 211 12.61 1.56 -20.03
CA ASP A 211 13.72 0.73 -20.51
C ASP A 211 14.71 0.43 -19.38
N LYS A 212 15.00 1.40 -18.51
CA LYS A 212 15.83 1.21 -17.32
C LYS A 212 15.21 0.16 -16.38
N LYS A 213 13.93 0.29 -16.04
CA LYS A 213 13.22 -0.65 -15.19
C LYS A 213 13.26 -2.07 -15.77
N ARG A 214 13.07 -2.21 -17.08
CA ARG A 214 13.13 -3.53 -17.74
C ARG A 214 14.48 -4.21 -17.54
N ILE A 215 15.59 -3.47 -17.62
CA ILE A 215 16.95 -4.01 -17.39
C ILE A 215 17.09 -4.46 -15.94
N VAL A 216 16.68 -3.63 -14.97
CA VAL A 216 16.71 -3.95 -13.54
C VAL A 216 15.84 -5.18 -13.24
N ASP A 217 14.62 -5.23 -13.77
CA ASP A 217 13.72 -6.38 -13.57
C ASP A 217 14.31 -7.69 -14.14
N MET A 218 15.03 -7.63 -15.26
CA MET A 218 15.72 -8.81 -15.80
C MET A 218 16.85 -9.27 -14.87
N HIS A 219 17.58 -8.37 -14.27
CA HIS A 219 18.63 -8.68 -13.29
C HIS A 219 18.03 -9.27 -12.01
N ASP A 220 17.01 -8.65 -11.42
CA ASP A 220 16.36 -9.11 -10.19
C ASP A 220 15.73 -10.51 -10.35
N ASN A 221 15.22 -10.81 -11.54
CA ASN A 221 14.73 -12.13 -11.90
C ASN A 221 15.82 -13.14 -12.29
N LYS A 222 17.11 -12.77 -12.18
CA LYS A 222 18.27 -13.60 -12.51
C LYS A 222 18.31 -14.07 -13.97
N LEU A 223 17.77 -13.26 -14.87
CA LEU A 223 17.79 -13.51 -16.32
C LEU A 223 19.05 -12.99 -16.97
N ILE A 224 19.74 -12.06 -16.32
CA ILE A 224 21.06 -11.51 -16.72
C ILE A 224 21.98 -11.47 -15.50
N THR A 225 23.28 -11.45 -15.74
CA THR A 225 24.33 -11.32 -14.72
C THR A 225 24.54 -9.88 -14.28
N ASP A 226 25.28 -9.65 -13.19
CA ASP A 226 25.66 -8.31 -12.74
C ASP A 226 26.42 -7.55 -13.84
N GLU A 227 27.36 -8.22 -14.52
CA GLU A 227 28.16 -7.62 -15.61
C GLU A 227 27.28 -7.25 -16.83
N GLU A 228 26.31 -8.09 -17.18
CA GLU A 228 25.37 -7.79 -18.26
C GLU A 228 24.39 -6.68 -17.90
N ASN A 229 23.94 -6.60 -16.64
CA ASN A 229 23.13 -5.50 -16.13
C ASN A 229 23.87 -4.17 -16.25
N ASP A 230 25.09 -4.10 -15.75
CA ASP A 230 25.90 -2.89 -15.79
C ASP A 230 26.17 -2.45 -17.23
N ALA A 231 26.52 -3.38 -18.13
CA ALA A 231 26.74 -3.09 -19.54
C ALA A 231 25.47 -2.56 -20.24
N GLN A 232 24.29 -3.12 -19.94
CA GLN A 232 23.03 -2.67 -20.54
C GLN A 232 22.62 -1.30 -20.00
N LEU A 233 22.86 -1.00 -18.72
CA LEU A 233 22.60 0.31 -18.14
C LEU A 233 23.54 1.36 -18.73
N GLU A 234 24.84 1.07 -18.90
CA GLU A 234 25.77 1.96 -19.58
C GLU A 234 25.37 2.23 -21.04
N GLU A 235 24.95 1.22 -21.77
CA GLU A 235 24.43 1.38 -23.14
C GLU A 235 23.18 2.28 -23.15
N LEU A 236 22.23 2.07 -22.23
CA LEU A 236 21.04 2.91 -22.11
C LEU A 236 21.41 4.37 -21.82
N ASP A 237 22.32 4.60 -20.87
CA ASP A 237 22.78 5.94 -20.50
C ASP A 237 23.51 6.63 -21.66
N SER A 238 24.26 5.89 -22.50
CA SER A 238 24.90 6.45 -23.71
C SER A 238 23.90 7.00 -24.72
N ARG A 239 22.64 6.51 -24.68
CA ARG A 239 21.54 6.93 -25.54
C ARG A 239 20.59 7.93 -24.87
N LEU A 240 20.91 8.42 -23.67
CA LEU A 240 20.06 9.32 -22.90
C LEU A 240 19.64 10.57 -23.70
N ASP A 241 20.52 11.13 -24.50
CA ASP A 241 20.23 12.32 -25.32
C ASP A 241 19.18 12.04 -26.43
N GLU A 242 19.08 10.80 -26.92
CA GLU A 242 18.03 10.39 -27.83
C GLU A 242 16.66 10.49 -27.14
N TYR A 243 16.56 9.95 -25.93
CA TYR A 243 15.32 10.02 -25.13
C TYR A 243 14.97 11.46 -24.74
N LYS A 244 15.97 12.28 -24.38
CA LYS A 244 15.76 13.71 -24.05
C LYS A 244 15.19 14.50 -25.22
N SER A 245 15.45 14.11 -26.45
CA SER A 245 14.98 14.77 -27.66
C SER A 245 13.60 14.31 -28.14
N ILE A 246 12.96 13.30 -27.53
CA ILE A 246 11.63 12.81 -27.89
C ILE A 246 10.59 13.93 -27.67
N LYS A 247 9.80 14.21 -28.72
CA LYS A 247 8.74 15.21 -28.74
C LYS A 247 7.36 14.63 -28.46
#